data_6abdbc41ffdaa8b0e89ee9e776f4e1ae
#
_entry.id   6abdbc41ffdaa8b0e89ee9e776f4e1ae
#
_cell.length_a   1.000
_cell.length_b   1.000
_cell.length_c   1.000
_cell.angle_alpha   90.00
_cell.angle_beta   90.00
_cell.angle_gamma   90.00
#
_symmetry.space_group_name_H-M   'P 1'
#
loop_
_entity.id
_entity.type
_entity.pdbx_description
1 polymer ?
#
loop_
_entity_poly.entity_id
_entity_poly.type
_entity_poly.pdbx_seq_one_letter_code
_entity_poly.pdbx_strand_id
1 'polypeptide(L)'
;ESVWAKYLERTKQQLQDFSAVCLHLPYPKLGLKGLQLLLEQENNESTKENLLARFNESILYSQRVGNIYTGSLFLGLLSLLENNTTLKAGDKIALYSYGSGAVAEVFGMTLVEGYENQLKTNRLEQFNNRKQISVDEYEKMFFRDTTVNEDGNLDISDIRDESRFVLEKIENHKRIYKKQI
;
A
#
# COMPACT_ATOMS: atom_id res chain seq x y z
N GLU A 1 -9.68 6.05 -18.05
CA GLU A 1 -9.50 7.26 -18.91
C GLU A 1 -10.42 8.40 -18.47
N SER A 2 -11.74 8.20 -18.37
CA SER A 2 -12.70 9.28 -18.14
C SER A 2 -12.47 10.07 -16.84
N VAL A 3 -12.11 9.40 -15.74
CA VAL A 3 -11.89 10.05 -14.44
C VAL A 3 -10.61 10.88 -14.44
N TRP A 4 -9.55 10.38 -15.08
CA TRP A 4 -8.31 11.11 -15.25
C TRP A 4 -8.50 12.37 -16.10
N ALA A 5 -9.15 12.24 -17.25
CA ALA A 5 -9.44 13.37 -18.11
C ALA A 5 -10.25 14.47 -17.39
N LYS A 6 -11.29 14.08 -16.64
CA LYS A 6 -12.08 15.01 -15.82
C LYS A 6 -11.25 15.70 -14.75
N TYR A 7 -10.32 14.96 -14.11
CA TYR A 7 -9.43 15.54 -13.12
C TYR A 7 -8.52 16.60 -13.76
N LEU A 8 -7.87 16.31 -14.88
CA LEU A 8 -7.02 17.26 -15.61
C LEU A 8 -7.81 18.49 -16.08
N GLU A 9 -9.02 18.28 -16.60
CA GLU A 9 -9.90 19.37 -17.04
C GLU A 9 -10.24 20.32 -15.88
N ARG A 10 -10.57 19.77 -14.71
CA ARG A 10 -10.94 20.55 -13.52
C ARG A 10 -9.77 21.28 -12.89
N THR A 11 -8.62 20.66 -12.84
CA THR A 11 -7.43 21.20 -12.17
C THR A 11 -6.55 22.05 -13.08
N LYS A 12 -6.77 21.94 -14.41
CA LYS A 12 -5.90 22.54 -15.44
C LYS A 12 -4.46 22.02 -15.39
N GLN A 13 -4.26 20.88 -14.77
CA GLN A 13 -2.96 20.19 -14.70
C GLN A 13 -2.76 19.29 -15.91
N GLN A 14 -1.53 18.91 -16.15
CA GLN A 14 -1.11 17.94 -17.18
C GLN A 14 -0.35 16.80 -16.52
N LEU A 15 -0.12 15.70 -17.24
CA LEU A 15 0.59 14.55 -16.68
C LEU A 15 2.03 14.93 -16.23
N GLN A 16 2.69 15.77 -16.97
CA GLN A 16 4.03 16.28 -16.68
C GLN A 16 4.13 17.15 -15.40
N ASP A 17 3.00 17.62 -14.85
CA ASP A 17 2.98 18.38 -13.60
C ASP A 17 3.16 17.47 -12.37
N PHE A 18 3.07 16.15 -12.56
CA PHE A 18 3.21 15.18 -11.50
C PHE A 18 4.58 14.53 -11.52
N SER A 19 5.22 14.54 -10.37
CA SER A 19 6.47 13.82 -10.17
C SER A 19 6.27 12.30 -10.14
N ALA A 20 5.11 11.81 -9.71
CA ALA A 20 4.77 10.40 -9.69
C ALA A 20 3.26 10.17 -9.80
N VAL A 21 2.88 8.94 -10.20
CA VAL A 21 1.51 8.45 -10.20
C VAL A 21 1.44 7.16 -9.40
N CYS A 22 0.71 7.15 -8.30
CA CYS A 22 0.40 5.96 -7.52
C CYS A 22 -0.98 5.44 -7.89
N LEU A 23 -1.08 4.13 -8.07
CA LEU A 23 -2.29 3.47 -8.55
C LEU A 23 -2.77 2.45 -7.50
N HIS A 24 -4.09 2.29 -7.39
CA HIS A 24 -4.66 1.14 -6.71
C HIS A 24 -4.19 -0.14 -7.40
N LEU A 25 -3.63 -1.08 -6.62
CA LEU A 25 -2.94 -2.26 -7.12
C LEU A 25 -3.61 -3.53 -6.59
N PRO A 26 -4.58 -4.12 -7.29
CA PRO A 26 -4.94 -5.52 -7.03
C PRO A 26 -3.74 -6.44 -7.24
N TYR A 27 -2.93 -6.15 -8.24
CA TYR A 27 -1.59 -6.72 -8.50
C TYR A 27 -0.76 -5.75 -9.39
N PRO A 28 0.58 -5.78 -9.27
CA PRO A 28 1.44 -4.77 -9.92
C PRO A 28 1.28 -4.62 -11.43
N LYS A 29 1.09 -5.75 -12.17
CA LYS A 29 0.93 -5.71 -13.65
C LYS A 29 -0.31 -4.92 -14.09
N LEU A 30 -1.38 -4.87 -13.28
CA LEU A 30 -2.57 -4.07 -13.63
C LEU A 30 -2.26 -2.58 -13.52
N GLY A 31 -1.53 -2.17 -12.48
CA GLY A 31 -1.08 -0.80 -12.33
C GLY A 31 -0.19 -0.36 -13.49
N LEU A 32 0.76 -1.21 -13.90
CA LEU A 32 1.62 -0.91 -15.04
C LEU A 32 0.81 -0.67 -16.32
N LYS A 33 -0.18 -1.51 -16.61
CA LYS A 33 -1.08 -1.30 -17.78
C LYS A 33 -1.83 0.01 -17.66
N GLY A 34 -2.32 0.36 -16.47
CA GLY A 34 -2.99 1.64 -16.25
C GLY A 34 -2.06 2.84 -16.49
N LEU A 35 -0.84 2.79 -15.98
CA LEU A 35 0.16 3.83 -16.23
C LEU A 35 0.51 3.94 -17.74
N GLN A 36 0.72 2.82 -18.41
CA GLN A 36 1.04 2.80 -19.85
C GLN A 36 -0.01 3.54 -20.68
N LEU A 37 -1.30 3.37 -20.39
CA LEU A 37 -2.39 4.10 -21.06
C LEU A 37 -2.30 5.62 -20.85
N LEU A 38 -1.80 6.08 -19.72
CA LEU A 38 -1.56 7.51 -19.47
C LEU A 38 -0.34 8.00 -20.26
N LEU A 39 0.72 7.18 -20.32
CA LEU A 39 1.97 7.52 -21.02
C LEU A 39 1.83 7.52 -22.54
N GLU A 40 0.86 6.80 -23.10
CA GLU A 40 0.56 6.85 -24.56
C GLU A 40 0.13 8.26 -25.01
N GLN A 41 -0.43 9.05 -24.12
CA GLN A 41 -0.89 10.42 -24.38
C GLN A 41 0.18 11.48 -24.07
N GLU A 42 1.31 11.08 -23.50
CA GLU A 42 2.44 11.96 -23.18
C GLU A 42 3.48 11.95 -24.32
N ASN A 43 3.98 13.12 -24.70
CA ASN A 43 4.97 13.25 -25.75
C ASN A 43 6.40 13.45 -25.23
N ASN A 44 6.54 13.79 -23.94
CA ASN A 44 7.84 14.02 -23.31
C ASN A 44 8.44 12.72 -22.81
N GLU A 45 9.46 12.21 -23.48
CA GLU A 45 10.12 10.94 -23.11
C GLU A 45 10.73 10.98 -21.71
N SER A 46 11.31 12.09 -21.28
CA SER A 46 11.85 12.21 -19.92
C SER A 46 10.75 12.10 -18.86
N THR A 47 9.56 12.64 -19.11
CA THR A 47 8.40 12.48 -18.25
C THR A 47 7.99 11.00 -18.15
N LYS A 48 7.94 10.30 -19.30
CA LYS A 48 7.60 8.87 -19.32
C LYS A 48 8.58 8.03 -18.53
N GLU A 49 9.87 8.22 -18.77
CA GLU A 49 10.93 7.49 -18.07
C GLU A 49 10.88 7.72 -16.54
N ASN A 50 10.72 8.97 -16.12
CA ASN A 50 10.61 9.32 -14.71
C ASN A 50 9.38 8.69 -14.03
N LEU A 51 8.22 8.74 -14.67
CA LEU A 51 6.99 8.15 -14.13
C LEU A 51 7.07 6.62 -14.05
N LEU A 52 7.69 5.97 -15.04
CA LEU A 52 7.92 4.52 -15.01
C LEU A 52 8.92 4.13 -13.92
N ALA A 53 10.01 4.86 -13.75
CA ALA A 53 10.98 4.61 -12.69
C ALA A 53 10.31 4.69 -11.31
N ARG A 54 9.55 5.75 -11.05
CA ARG A 54 8.84 5.96 -9.79
C ARG A 54 7.69 4.98 -9.58
N PHE A 55 7.05 4.53 -10.64
CA PHE A 55 6.10 3.43 -10.55
C PHE A 55 6.76 2.15 -10.03
N ASN A 56 7.95 1.79 -10.54
CA ASN A 56 8.69 0.62 -10.08
C ASN A 56 9.03 0.71 -8.59
N GLU A 57 9.38 1.89 -8.08
CA GLU A 57 9.59 2.12 -6.65
C GLU A 57 8.28 1.98 -5.85
N SER A 58 7.16 2.42 -6.40
CA SER A 58 5.86 2.35 -5.74
C SER A 58 5.33 0.93 -5.55
N ILE A 59 5.74 -0.02 -6.37
CA ILE A 59 5.24 -1.41 -6.31
C ILE A 59 6.07 -2.35 -5.43
N LEU A 60 7.23 -1.93 -4.92
CA LEU A 60 8.15 -2.80 -4.16
C LEU A 60 7.47 -3.47 -2.95
N TYR A 61 6.66 -2.72 -2.22
CA TYR A 61 5.97 -3.26 -1.05
C TYR A 61 4.78 -4.13 -1.44
N SER A 62 4.04 -3.76 -2.46
CA SER A 62 2.91 -4.56 -2.97
C SER A 62 3.36 -5.93 -3.49
N GLN A 63 4.58 -6.04 -4.04
CA GLN A 63 5.17 -7.32 -4.43
C GLN A 63 5.46 -8.25 -3.24
N ARG A 64 5.54 -7.71 -2.03
CA ARG A 64 5.89 -8.46 -0.80
C ARG A 64 4.68 -8.75 0.10
N VAL A 65 3.59 -8.02 -0.06
CA VAL A 65 2.42 -8.08 0.83
C VAL A 65 1.22 -8.76 0.16
N GLY A 66 1.10 -8.66 -1.16
CA GLY A 66 -0.07 -9.13 -1.91
C GLY A 66 -1.21 -8.11 -1.91
N ASN A 67 -2.42 -8.57 -2.20
CA ASN A 67 -3.59 -7.69 -2.32
C ASN A 67 -4.12 -7.29 -0.94
N ILE A 68 -4.16 -6.01 -0.68
CA ILE A 68 -4.74 -5.39 0.53
C ILE A 68 -5.86 -4.41 0.20
N TYR A 69 -6.56 -4.63 -0.91
CA TYR A 69 -7.69 -3.82 -1.38
C TYR A 69 -7.33 -2.33 -1.49
N THR A 70 -8.16 -1.44 -0.94
CA THR A 70 -7.94 0.02 -0.97
C THR A 70 -6.65 0.46 -0.31
N GLY A 71 -6.13 -0.30 0.64
CA GLY A 71 -4.83 -0.05 1.27
C GLY A 71 -3.66 -0.10 0.30
N SER A 72 -3.80 -0.78 -0.85
CA SER A 72 -2.74 -0.93 -1.86
C SER A 72 -2.26 0.42 -2.43
N LEU A 73 -3.15 1.40 -2.57
CA LEU A 73 -2.80 2.74 -3.03
C LEU A 73 -1.84 3.43 -2.05
N PHE A 74 -2.17 3.40 -0.76
CA PHE A 74 -1.35 4.03 0.28
C PHE A 74 -0.07 3.24 0.55
N LEU A 75 -0.10 1.90 0.40
CA LEU A 75 1.11 1.09 0.44
C LEU A 75 2.05 1.44 -0.72
N GLY A 76 1.51 1.69 -1.90
CA GLY A 76 2.26 2.14 -3.07
C GLY A 76 2.88 3.53 -2.85
N LEU A 77 2.11 4.47 -2.30
CA LEU A 77 2.63 5.78 -1.92
C LEU A 77 3.76 5.66 -0.89
N LEU A 78 3.57 4.88 0.15
CA LEU A 78 4.59 4.65 1.18
C LEU A 78 5.86 4.01 0.58
N SER A 79 5.69 3.01 -0.30
CA SER A 79 6.79 2.38 -1.01
C SER A 79 7.58 3.38 -1.83
N LEU A 80 6.91 4.24 -2.59
CA LEU A 80 7.54 5.29 -3.37
C LEU A 80 8.35 6.24 -2.47
N LEU A 81 7.73 6.78 -1.42
CA LEU A 81 8.36 7.78 -0.56
C LEU A 81 9.55 7.22 0.23
N GLU A 82 9.50 5.96 0.66
CA GLU A 82 10.57 5.32 1.43
C GLU A 82 11.74 4.80 0.56
N ASN A 83 11.53 4.61 -0.75
CA ASN A 83 12.56 4.06 -1.65
C ASN A 83 13.05 5.05 -2.72
N ASN A 84 12.38 6.19 -2.90
CA ASN A 84 12.83 7.23 -3.81
C ASN A 84 13.68 8.27 -3.05
N THR A 85 14.81 8.64 -3.64
CA THR A 85 15.75 9.62 -3.06
C THR A 85 15.76 10.96 -3.79
N THR A 86 14.95 11.12 -4.82
CA THR A 86 14.94 12.31 -5.68
C THR A 86 13.72 13.20 -5.49
N LEU A 87 12.66 12.67 -4.89
CA LEU A 87 11.45 13.44 -4.54
C LEU A 87 11.79 14.46 -3.43
N LYS A 88 11.17 15.62 -3.49
CA LYS A 88 11.38 16.74 -2.57
C LYS A 88 10.10 17.48 -2.27
N ALA A 89 10.13 18.32 -1.26
CA ALA A 89 9.03 19.24 -0.96
C ALA A 89 8.64 20.07 -2.19
N GLY A 90 7.34 20.22 -2.43
CA GLY A 90 6.79 20.85 -3.63
C GLY A 90 6.45 19.86 -4.76
N ASP A 91 7.01 18.66 -4.77
CA ASP A 91 6.67 17.64 -5.76
C ASP A 91 5.23 17.18 -5.62
N LYS A 92 4.55 17.02 -6.75
CA LYS A 92 3.15 16.60 -6.81
C LYS A 92 3.07 15.12 -7.16
N ILE A 93 2.21 14.40 -6.47
CA ILE A 93 1.93 12.99 -6.70
C ILE A 93 0.43 12.85 -7.00
N ALA A 94 0.10 12.21 -8.12
CA ALA A 94 -1.26 11.82 -8.42
C ALA A 94 -1.56 10.45 -7.82
N LEU A 95 -2.75 10.31 -7.24
CA LEU A 95 -3.24 9.07 -6.66
C LEU A 95 -4.53 8.66 -7.36
N TYR A 96 -4.57 7.43 -7.87
CA TYR A 96 -5.73 6.86 -8.52
C TYR A 96 -6.26 5.71 -7.67
N SER A 97 -7.44 5.92 -7.10
CA SER A 97 -8.20 4.90 -6.37
C SER A 97 -9.25 4.27 -7.27
N TYR A 98 -9.43 2.96 -7.14
CA TYR A 98 -10.46 2.21 -7.84
C TYR A 98 -11.08 1.18 -6.89
N GLY A 99 -12.39 1.02 -6.95
CA GLY A 99 -13.14 0.04 -6.16
C GLY A 99 -14.16 -0.73 -6.98
N SER A 100 -14.48 -1.95 -6.52
CA SER A 100 -15.59 -2.76 -7.04
C SER A 100 -16.91 -2.01 -6.85
N GLY A 101 -17.82 -2.08 -7.82
CA GLY A 101 -19.01 -1.23 -7.89
C GLY A 101 -18.81 -0.05 -8.83
N ALA A 102 -17.66 -0.07 -9.54
CA ALA A 102 -17.22 0.87 -10.56
C ALA A 102 -17.08 2.32 -10.08
N VAL A 103 -16.54 2.51 -8.87
CA VAL A 103 -16.13 3.82 -8.39
C VAL A 103 -14.65 4.02 -8.62
N ALA A 104 -14.28 5.13 -9.27
CA ALA A 104 -12.90 5.54 -9.45
C ALA A 104 -12.72 7.00 -9.05
N GLU A 105 -11.62 7.29 -8.37
CA GLU A 105 -11.28 8.63 -7.87
C GLU A 105 -9.82 8.95 -8.21
N VAL A 106 -9.58 10.18 -8.62
CA VAL A 106 -8.23 10.75 -8.79
C VAL A 106 -8.11 11.97 -7.89
N PHE A 107 -7.03 12.02 -7.15
CA PHE A 107 -6.68 13.19 -6.36
C PHE A 107 -5.17 13.44 -6.40
N GLY A 108 -4.76 14.67 -6.23
CA GLY A 108 -3.38 15.07 -6.15
C GLY A 108 -2.97 15.42 -4.73
N MET A 109 -1.72 15.17 -4.40
CA MET A 109 -1.07 15.64 -3.19
C MET A 109 0.23 16.35 -3.52
N THR A 110 0.64 17.25 -2.65
CA THR A 110 1.94 17.91 -2.74
C THR A 110 2.77 17.54 -1.50
N LEU A 111 4.01 17.14 -1.71
CA LEU A 111 4.93 16.84 -0.61
C LEU A 111 5.26 18.14 0.14
N VAL A 112 5.19 18.07 1.46
CA VAL A 112 5.50 19.20 2.33
C VAL A 112 6.93 19.07 2.90
N GLU A 113 7.50 20.17 3.34
CA GLU A 113 8.82 20.17 3.97
C GLU A 113 8.85 19.27 5.21
N GLY A 114 9.87 18.47 5.36
CA GLY A 114 10.04 17.55 6.50
C GLY A 114 9.24 16.24 6.40
N TYR A 115 8.59 15.92 5.27
CA TYR A 115 7.88 14.64 5.11
C TYR A 115 8.81 13.45 5.33
N GLU A 116 10.08 13.57 4.98
CA GLU A 116 11.10 12.55 5.11
C GLU A 116 11.30 12.08 6.55
N ASN A 117 11.08 12.97 7.52
CA ASN A 117 11.20 12.65 8.95
C ASN A 117 10.16 11.64 9.46
N GLN A 118 9.11 11.39 8.68
CA GLN A 118 8.05 10.44 9.00
C GLN A 118 8.27 9.07 8.34
N LEU A 119 9.26 8.95 7.47
CA LEU A 119 9.54 7.73 6.70
C LEU A 119 10.42 6.75 7.47
N LYS A 120 10.31 5.47 7.12
CA LYS A 120 11.16 4.39 7.67
C LYS A 120 12.02 3.82 6.56
N THR A 121 13.32 3.74 6.80
CA THR A 121 14.30 3.26 5.80
C THR A 121 14.49 1.75 5.80
N ASN A 122 13.98 1.01 6.80
CA ASN A 122 14.26 -0.41 6.99
C ASN A 122 13.06 -1.34 6.70
N ARG A 123 12.03 -0.88 6.00
CA ARG A 123 10.82 -1.67 5.77
C ARG A 123 11.05 -2.88 4.86
N LEU A 124 11.88 -2.73 3.83
CA LEU A 124 12.24 -3.87 2.97
C LEU A 124 12.99 -4.95 3.76
N GLU A 125 13.86 -4.57 4.68
CA GLU A 125 14.53 -5.50 5.59
C GLU A 125 13.51 -6.22 6.49
N GLN A 126 12.53 -5.50 7.05
CA GLN A 126 11.44 -6.11 7.83
C GLN A 126 10.66 -7.14 7.01
N PHE A 127 10.38 -6.88 5.73
CA PHE A 127 9.74 -7.85 4.85
C PHE A 127 10.60 -9.08 4.58
N ASN A 128 11.91 -8.91 4.44
CA ASN A 128 12.84 -10.02 4.21
C ASN A 128 13.03 -10.89 5.46
N ASN A 129 12.87 -10.31 6.65
CA ASN A 129 12.99 -11.02 7.93
C ASN A 129 11.74 -11.81 8.32
N ARG A 130 10.68 -11.81 7.49
CA ARG A 130 9.49 -12.63 7.73
C ARG A 130 9.85 -14.12 7.64
N LYS A 131 9.34 -14.90 8.60
CA LYS A 131 9.53 -16.35 8.61
C LYS A 131 8.72 -16.98 7.47
N GLN A 132 9.38 -17.74 6.64
CA GLN A 132 8.71 -18.63 5.68
C GLN A 132 8.13 -19.83 6.40
N ILE A 133 6.89 -20.16 6.14
CA ILE A 133 6.21 -21.35 6.66
C ILE A 133 5.83 -22.28 5.51
N SER A 134 5.63 -23.56 5.81
CA SER A 134 5.10 -24.54 4.87
C SER A 134 3.60 -24.31 4.62
N VAL A 135 3.09 -24.95 3.54
CA VAL A 135 1.64 -24.94 3.25
C VAL A 135 0.86 -25.59 4.40
N ASP A 136 1.35 -26.70 4.94
CA ASP A 136 0.70 -27.40 6.06
C ASP A 136 0.64 -26.54 7.33
N GLU A 137 1.70 -25.77 7.62
CA GLU A 137 1.69 -24.82 8.73
C GLU A 137 0.69 -23.67 8.49
N TYR A 138 0.64 -23.17 7.24
CA TYR A 138 -0.33 -22.14 6.85
C TYR A 138 -1.77 -22.67 7.00
N GLU A 139 -2.08 -23.86 6.51
CA GLU A 139 -3.41 -24.45 6.61
C GLU A 139 -3.83 -24.67 8.06
N LYS A 140 -2.93 -25.18 8.91
CA LYS A 140 -3.19 -25.30 10.36
C LYS A 140 -3.53 -23.97 11.02
N MET A 141 -2.85 -22.89 10.61
CA MET A 141 -3.13 -21.55 11.13
C MET A 141 -4.43 -20.98 10.57
N PHE A 142 -4.67 -21.16 9.26
CA PHE A 142 -5.81 -20.60 8.55
C PHE A 142 -7.13 -21.26 8.96
N PHE A 143 -7.13 -22.59 9.12
CA PHE A 143 -8.33 -23.36 9.50
C PHE A 143 -8.46 -23.55 11.01
N ARG A 144 -7.60 -22.91 11.79
CA ARG A 144 -7.73 -22.94 13.24
C ARG A 144 -9.08 -22.36 13.66
N ASP A 145 -9.78 -23.07 14.53
CA ASP A 145 -10.99 -22.54 15.14
C ASP A 145 -10.66 -21.39 16.09
N THR A 146 -11.16 -20.21 15.75
CA THR A 146 -11.02 -18.98 16.53
C THR A 146 -12.41 -18.47 16.99
N THR A 147 -13.39 -19.37 17.03
CA THR A 147 -14.74 -19.02 17.46
C THR A 147 -14.76 -18.83 18.98
N VAL A 148 -15.27 -17.72 19.42
CA VAL A 148 -15.52 -17.47 20.84
C VAL A 148 -16.65 -18.38 21.35
N ASN A 149 -16.58 -18.78 22.64
CA ASN A 149 -17.66 -19.52 23.27
C ASN A 149 -18.92 -18.65 23.47
N GLU A 150 -19.99 -19.22 24.04
CA GLU A 150 -21.26 -18.50 24.27
C GLU A 150 -21.08 -17.25 25.13
N ASP A 151 -20.13 -17.25 26.06
CA ASP A 151 -19.80 -16.10 26.91
C ASP A 151 -18.89 -15.07 26.20
N GLY A 152 -18.55 -15.29 24.95
CA GLY A 152 -17.69 -14.40 24.18
C GLY A 152 -16.21 -14.50 24.56
N ASN A 153 -15.76 -15.64 25.09
CA ASN A 153 -14.39 -15.86 25.52
C ASN A 153 -13.65 -16.79 24.56
N LEU A 154 -12.36 -16.53 24.33
CA LEU A 154 -11.45 -17.39 23.59
C LEU A 154 -10.09 -17.41 24.29
N ASP A 155 -9.64 -18.61 24.66
CA ASP A 155 -8.28 -18.85 25.12
C ASP A 155 -7.35 -18.98 23.92
N ILE A 156 -6.30 -18.18 23.93
CA ILE A 156 -5.25 -18.15 22.89
C ILE A 156 -3.85 -18.27 23.51
N SER A 157 -3.77 -18.75 24.75
CA SER A 157 -2.52 -18.87 25.50
C SER A 157 -1.48 -19.78 24.83
N ASP A 158 -1.92 -20.67 23.94
CA ASP A 158 -1.06 -21.56 23.12
C ASP A 158 -0.45 -20.84 21.88
N ILE A 159 -0.91 -19.62 21.56
CA ILE A 159 -0.32 -18.82 20.48
C ILE A 159 0.88 -18.06 21.04
N ARG A 160 2.07 -18.48 20.64
CA ARG A 160 3.29 -17.72 20.92
C ARG A 160 3.52 -16.70 19.82
N ASP A 161 3.60 -15.44 20.20
CA ASP A 161 3.91 -14.31 19.34
C ASP A 161 4.98 -13.46 20.04
N GLU A 162 6.08 -13.19 19.34
CA GLU A 162 7.20 -12.37 19.81
C GLU A 162 7.03 -10.88 19.48
N SER A 163 5.89 -10.52 18.91
CA SER A 163 5.59 -9.13 18.55
C SER A 163 5.49 -8.25 19.81
N ARG A 164 5.82 -6.98 19.66
CA ARG A 164 5.73 -6.00 20.76
C ARG A 164 4.32 -5.86 21.34
N PHE A 165 3.29 -6.07 20.53
CA PHE A 165 1.89 -6.05 20.93
C PHE A 165 1.25 -7.36 20.48
N VAL A 166 0.70 -8.10 21.41
CA VAL A 166 0.07 -9.40 21.16
C VAL A 166 -1.37 -9.38 21.65
N LEU A 167 -2.22 -10.17 20.99
CA LEU A 167 -3.55 -10.46 21.50
C LEU A 167 -3.39 -11.42 22.69
N GLU A 168 -3.72 -10.95 23.90
CA GLU A 168 -3.59 -11.75 25.12
C GLU A 168 -4.77 -12.71 25.30
N LYS A 169 -5.99 -12.21 25.08
CA LYS A 169 -7.23 -12.99 25.19
C LYS A 169 -8.39 -12.28 24.51
N ILE A 170 -9.47 -13.01 24.31
CA ILE A 170 -10.79 -12.45 24.02
C ILE A 170 -11.67 -12.75 25.23
N GLU A 171 -12.33 -11.73 25.77
CA GLU A 171 -13.16 -11.80 26.95
C GLU A 171 -14.40 -10.93 26.75
N ASN A 172 -15.60 -11.50 26.93
CA ASN A 172 -16.87 -10.82 26.68
C ASN A 172 -16.94 -10.15 25.31
N HIS A 173 -16.54 -10.86 24.26
CA HIS A 173 -16.44 -10.38 22.86
C HIS A 173 -15.46 -9.23 22.63
N LYS A 174 -14.59 -8.90 23.57
CA LYS A 174 -13.57 -7.84 23.45
C LYS A 174 -12.18 -8.43 23.31
N ARG A 175 -11.42 -7.94 22.32
CA ARG A 175 -10.00 -8.28 22.16
C ARG A 175 -9.17 -7.49 23.17
N ILE A 176 -8.40 -8.19 23.98
CA ILE A 176 -7.50 -7.60 24.98
C ILE A 176 -6.07 -7.80 24.50
N TYR A 177 -5.37 -6.70 24.29
CA TYR A 177 -3.99 -6.70 23.84
C TYR A 177 -3.03 -6.38 24.96
N LYS A 178 -1.85 -6.99 24.92
CA LYS A 178 -0.75 -6.77 25.84
C LYS A 178 0.47 -6.26 25.10
N LYS A 179 1.15 -5.31 25.71
CA LYS A 179 2.49 -4.91 25.29
C LYS A 179 3.51 -5.83 25.94
N GLN A 180 4.34 -6.47 25.14
CA GLN A 180 5.51 -7.22 25.62
C GLN A 180 6.68 -6.24 25.81
N ILE A 181 7.45 -6.44 26.86
CA ILE A 181 8.58 -5.58 27.24
C ILE A 181 9.86 -6.17 26.66
#